data_562759e44b06b4168f574bd3f58d2cd7
#
_entry.id   562759e44b06b4168f574bd3f58d2cd7
#
_cell.length_a   1.000
_cell.length_b   1.000
_cell.length_c   1.000
_cell.angle_alpha   90.00
_cell.angle_beta   90.00
_cell.angle_gamma   90.00
#
_symmetry.space_group_name_H-M   'P 1'
#
loop_
_entity.id
_entity.type
_entity.pdbx_description
1 polymer ?
#
loop_
_entity_poly.entity_id
_entity_poly.type
_entity_poly.pdbx_seq_one_letter_code
_entity_poly.pdbx_strand_id
1 'polypeptide(L)'
;MIHGTKELLESAQKGGYAVGAFNTINVETTRAIIDAALEERSPVIVQMTEKTFDYAGGRAIFQYVKNVAEFYAGDVPIAIHLDHGKSFEVVERSIEIGFPSVMYDGSRKSYADNVRTMKKVVALARTRGVSVQGELGSVPYLGEISMEDVDWNEYMTDPEQAEDFVRETGVDTLAVAIGTAHGFFRERSEPDYERLSAVAKRVSLPLVLHGASDWESDRVTEVITRGISCFNVDTAVRLAFIGGLRKILDSSDETDLRKILGAARKETREAVQKKMRMFGSSGKAG
;
A
#
# COMPACT_ATOMS: atom_id res chain seq x y z
N MET A 1 2.21 3.94 18.77
CA MET A 1 1.18 4.98 18.47
C MET A 1 0.73 4.82 17.04
N ILE A 2 -0.58 4.95 16.76
CA ILE A 2 -1.08 4.88 15.40
C ILE A 2 -0.94 6.27 14.76
N HIS A 3 -0.37 6.32 13.56
CA HIS A 3 -0.06 7.54 12.81
C HIS A 3 -0.91 7.65 11.53
N GLY A 4 -0.98 8.85 10.95
CA GLY A 4 -1.39 9.03 9.57
C GLY A 4 -0.28 8.60 8.60
N THR A 5 -0.64 8.20 7.38
CA THR A 5 0.37 7.82 6.37
C THR A 5 1.25 8.99 5.97
N LYS A 6 0.73 10.22 5.98
CA LYS A 6 1.48 11.43 5.63
C LYS A 6 2.80 11.52 6.41
N GLU A 7 2.72 11.47 7.74
CA GLU A 7 3.88 11.63 8.62
C GLU A 7 4.95 10.56 8.39
N LEU A 8 4.51 9.30 8.22
CA LEU A 8 5.42 8.19 7.95
C LEU A 8 6.14 8.38 6.60
N LEU A 9 5.39 8.78 5.58
CA LEU A 9 5.93 8.89 4.22
C LEU A 9 6.77 10.15 4.01
N GLU A 10 6.47 11.26 4.68
CA GLU A 10 7.35 12.43 4.71
C GLU A 10 8.69 12.11 5.39
N SER A 11 8.68 11.30 6.46
CA SER A 11 9.89 10.82 7.11
C SER A 11 10.70 9.89 6.20
N ALA A 12 10.02 8.99 5.47
CA ALA A 12 10.65 8.09 4.51
C ALA A 12 11.29 8.88 3.35
N GLN A 13 10.58 9.84 2.78
CA GLN A 13 11.07 10.71 1.71
C GLN A 13 12.34 11.46 2.14
N LYS A 14 12.33 12.06 3.33
CA LYS A 14 13.50 12.77 3.88
C LYS A 14 14.66 11.82 4.19
N GLY A 15 14.34 10.60 4.60
CA GLY A 15 15.31 9.58 4.99
C GLY A 15 15.88 8.75 3.84
N GLY A 16 15.37 8.92 2.60
CA GLY A 16 15.83 8.18 1.42
C GLY A 16 15.52 6.68 1.48
N TYR A 17 14.38 6.31 2.08
CA TYR A 17 13.87 4.93 2.13
C TYR A 17 12.38 4.91 1.79
N ALA A 18 11.79 3.73 1.65
CA ALA A 18 10.34 3.61 1.45
C ALA A 18 9.70 2.75 2.55
N VAL A 19 8.47 3.10 2.94
CA VAL A 19 7.65 2.32 3.87
C VAL A 19 6.87 1.27 3.08
N GLY A 20 6.80 0.05 3.60
CA GLY A 20 5.91 -0.98 3.06
C GLY A 20 4.47 -0.79 3.55
N ALA A 21 3.53 -0.77 2.62
CA ALA A 21 2.10 -0.84 2.88
C ALA A 21 1.60 -2.24 2.52
N PHE A 22 1.29 -3.04 3.55
CA PHE A 22 0.97 -4.47 3.39
C PHE A 22 -0.52 -4.71 3.63
N ASN A 23 -1.17 -5.42 2.68
CA ASN A 23 -2.57 -5.77 2.79
C ASN A 23 -2.80 -6.88 3.82
N THR A 24 -3.71 -6.63 4.74
CA THR A 24 -4.19 -7.64 5.69
C THR A 24 -5.62 -8.07 5.35
N ILE A 25 -5.94 -9.33 5.66
CA ILE A 25 -7.26 -9.93 5.38
C ILE A 25 -7.83 -10.58 6.65
N ASN A 26 -6.97 -11.07 7.54
CA ASN A 26 -7.35 -11.84 8.72
C ASN A 26 -6.39 -11.62 9.90
N VAL A 27 -6.63 -12.35 10.97
CA VAL A 27 -5.83 -12.31 12.22
C VAL A 27 -4.36 -12.62 11.96
N GLU A 28 -4.08 -13.64 11.17
CA GLU A 28 -2.74 -14.16 10.95
C GLU A 28 -1.90 -13.20 10.10
N THR A 29 -2.49 -12.65 9.03
CA THR A 29 -1.79 -11.67 8.17
C THR A 29 -1.55 -10.37 8.93
N THR A 30 -2.52 -9.90 9.74
CA THR A 30 -2.32 -8.72 10.60
C THR A 30 -1.14 -8.92 11.56
N ARG A 31 -1.13 -10.07 12.26
CA ARG A 31 -0.05 -10.38 13.21
C ARG A 31 1.29 -10.55 12.51
N ALA A 32 1.33 -11.21 11.35
CA ALA A 32 2.56 -11.36 10.57
C ALA A 32 3.18 -10.01 10.20
N ILE A 33 2.36 -9.06 9.74
CA ILE A 33 2.82 -7.72 9.34
C ILE A 33 3.35 -6.94 10.55
N ILE A 34 2.59 -6.92 11.65
CA ILE A 34 2.97 -6.17 12.85
C ILE A 34 4.19 -6.79 13.53
N ASP A 35 4.25 -8.12 13.66
CA ASP A 35 5.41 -8.81 14.22
C ASP A 35 6.68 -8.57 13.39
N ALA A 36 6.56 -8.57 12.04
CA ALA A 36 7.67 -8.23 11.15
C ALA A 36 8.18 -6.79 11.38
N ALA A 37 7.26 -5.84 11.52
CA ALA A 37 7.59 -4.45 11.78
C ALA A 37 8.33 -4.25 13.11
N LEU A 38 7.90 -4.98 14.15
CA LEU A 38 8.57 -4.97 15.46
C LEU A 38 9.98 -5.55 15.40
N GLU A 39 10.12 -6.74 14.81
CA GLU A 39 11.41 -7.44 14.70
C GLU A 39 12.41 -6.65 13.85
N GLU A 40 11.95 -6.01 12.78
CA GLU A 40 12.78 -5.15 11.90
C GLU A 40 12.95 -3.73 12.43
N ARG A 41 12.25 -3.32 13.50
CA ARG A 41 12.15 -1.91 13.91
C ARG A 41 11.85 -0.99 12.73
N SER A 42 10.84 -1.36 11.95
CA SER A 42 10.48 -0.70 10.69
C SER A 42 9.13 -0.01 10.80
N PRO A 43 8.99 1.26 10.41
CA PRO A 43 7.67 1.84 10.20
C PRO A 43 6.89 1.02 9.17
N VAL A 44 5.57 0.91 9.35
CA VAL A 44 4.73 0.07 8.49
C VAL A 44 3.34 0.68 8.30
N ILE A 45 2.76 0.44 7.14
CA ILE A 45 1.35 0.70 6.86
C ILE A 45 0.63 -0.66 6.76
N VAL A 46 -0.37 -0.87 7.61
CA VAL A 46 -1.29 -2.02 7.54
C VAL A 46 -2.52 -1.55 6.79
N GLN A 47 -2.78 -2.11 5.62
CA GLN A 47 -3.85 -1.63 4.76
C GLN A 47 -4.91 -2.69 4.46
N MET A 48 -6.11 -2.21 4.12
CA MET A 48 -7.30 -3.03 3.85
C MET A 48 -8.05 -2.48 2.66
N THR A 49 -8.46 -3.36 1.73
CA THR A 49 -9.32 -3.01 0.59
C THR A 49 -10.81 -3.12 0.95
N GLU A 50 -11.68 -2.59 0.08
CA GLU A 50 -13.14 -2.80 0.18
C GLU A 50 -13.50 -4.30 0.24
N LYS A 51 -12.81 -5.14 -0.54
CA LYS A 51 -13.03 -6.59 -0.51
C LYS A 51 -12.76 -7.21 0.87
N THR A 52 -11.79 -6.67 1.59
CA THR A 52 -11.52 -7.08 2.96
C THR A 52 -12.66 -6.67 3.89
N PHE A 53 -13.26 -5.49 3.67
CA PHE A 53 -14.43 -5.04 4.44
C PHE A 53 -15.63 -5.96 4.27
N ASP A 54 -15.91 -6.39 3.04
CA ASP A 54 -17.02 -7.31 2.75
C ASP A 54 -16.78 -8.69 3.37
N TYR A 55 -15.52 -9.17 3.31
CA TYR A 55 -15.14 -10.47 3.84
C TYR A 55 -15.10 -10.53 5.37
N ALA A 56 -14.42 -9.57 5.99
CA ALA A 56 -14.12 -9.61 7.44
C ALA A 56 -15.00 -8.68 8.28
N GLY A 57 -15.83 -7.85 7.64
CA GLY A 57 -16.58 -6.80 8.31
C GLY A 57 -15.68 -5.59 8.63
N GLY A 58 -15.81 -4.50 7.85
CA GLY A 58 -14.88 -3.36 7.88
C GLY A 58 -14.57 -2.80 9.26
N ARG A 59 -15.60 -2.59 10.12
CA ARG A 59 -15.40 -2.14 11.50
C ARG A 59 -14.68 -3.18 12.35
N ALA A 60 -15.00 -4.47 12.18
CA ALA A 60 -14.44 -5.55 13.00
C ALA A 60 -12.94 -5.73 12.71
N ILE A 61 -12.56 -5.82 11.43
CA ILE A 61 -11.14 -5.96 11.06
C ILE A 61 -10.33 -4.71 11.42
N PHE A 62 -10.88 -3.51 11.22
CA PHE A 62 -10.23 -2.27 11.63
C PHE A 62 -9.94 -2.27 13.15
N GLN A 63 -10.95 -2.58 13.98
CA GLN A 63 -10.77 -2.62 15.43
C GLN A 63 -9.75 -3.68 15.85
N TYR A 64 -9.73 -4.84 15.18
CA TYR A 64 -8.73 -5.86 15.42
C TYR A 64 -7.31 -5.34 15.13
N VAL A 65 -7.09 -4.79 13.95
CA VAL A 65 -5.78 -4.22 13.55
C VAL A 65 -5.36 -3.11 14.51
N LYS A 66 -6.28 -2.21 14.83
CA LYS A 66 -6.05 -1.11 15.78
C LYS A 66 -5.61 -1.63 17.15
N ASN A 67 -6.36 -2.57 17.72
CA ASN A 67 -6.04 -3.13 19.04
C ASN A 67 -4.69 -3.86 19.05
N VAL A 68 -4.39 -4.61 17.99
CA VAL A 68 -3.08 -5.28 17.86
C VAL A 68 -1.95 -4.26 17.76
N ALA A 69 -2.12 -3.22 16.93
CA ALA A 69 -1.13 -2.16 16.81
C ALA A 69 -0.91 -1.43 18.15
N GLU A 70 -1.97 -1.00 18.81
CA GLU A 70 -1.87 -0.28 20.10
C GLU A 70 -1.24 -1.13 21.22
N PHE A 71 -1.51 -2.44 21.24
CA PHE A 71 -1.01 -3.31 22.31
C PHE A 71 0.43 -3.78 22.08
N TYR A 72 0.84 -4.02 20.81
CA TYR A 72 2.13 -4.65 20.53
C TYR A 72 3.17 -3.73 19.91
N ALA A 73 2.76 -2.62 19.26
CA ALA A 73 3.69 -1.81 18.45
C ALA A 73 4.86 -1.21 19.23
N GLY A 74 4.73 -0.97 20.54
CA GLY A 74 5.75 -0.24 21.30
C GLY A 74 6.02 1.14 20.65
N ASP A 75 7.30 1.38 20.32
CA ASP A 75 7.73 2.62 19.68
C ASP A 75 7.72 2.56 18.15
N VAL A 76 7.34 1.41 17.54
CA VAL A 76 7.30 1.27 16.08
C VAL A 76 6.12 2.04 15.51
N PRO A 77 6.33 2.98 14.58
CA PRO A 77 5.25 3.74 13.94
C PRO A 77 4.42 2.85 13.02
N ILE A 78 3.12 2.76 13.28
CA ILE A 78 2.16 1.99 12.46
C ILE A 78 1.09 2.93 11.95
N ALA A 79 0.79 2.90 10.64
CA ALA A 79 -0.40 3.51 10.08
C ALA A 79 -1.41 2.43 9.67
N ILE A 80 -2.71 2.79 9.73
CA ILE A 80 -3.80 1.95 9.23
C ILE A 80 -4.43 2.69 8.05
N HIS A 81 -4.58 2.02 6.90
CA HIS A 81 -4.95 2.66 5.65
C HIS A 81 -6.08 1.92 4.92
N LEU A 82 -7.04 2.68 4.37
CA LEU A 82 -7.97 2.17 3.36
C LEU A 82 -7.25 2.20 2.01
N ASP A 83 -7.08 1.04 1.40
CA ASP A 83 -6.46 0.83 0.10
C ASP A 83 -7.54 0.74 -0.99
N HIS A 84 -7.41 1.50 -2.08
CA HIS A 84 -8.32 1.54 -3.23
C HIS A 84 -9.81 1.70 -2.89
N GLY A 85 -10.18 2.72 -2.14
CA GLY A 85 -11.58 3.13 -1.96
C GLY A 85 -12.15 3.66 -3.27
N LYS A 86 -13.10 2.94 -3.89
CA LYS A 86 -13.58 3.22 -5.27
C LYS A 86 -14.76 4.19 -5.34
N SER A 87 -15.31 4.57 -4.20
CA SER A 87 -16.39 5.54 -4.12
C SER A 87 -16.21 6.48 -2.92
N PHE A 88 -16.89 7.62 -2.99
CA PHE A 88 -16.91 8.57 -1.88
C PHE A 88 -17.51 7.93 -0.61
N GLU A 89 -18.56 7.15 -0.77
CA GLU A 89 -19.30 6.50 0.32
C GLU A 89 -18.44 5.51 1.09
N VAL A 90 -17.59 4.74 0.43
CA VAL A 90 -16.66 3.81 1.09
C VAL A 90 -15.58 4.58 1.86
N VAL A 91 -15.06 5.64 1.27
CA VAL A 91 -14.06 6.50 1.92
C VAL A 91 -14.68 7.18 3.15
N GLU A 92 -15.87 7.77 3.01
CA GLU A 92 -16.63 8.40 4.11
C GLU A 92 -16.87 7.41 5.25
N ARG A 93 -17.38 6.21 4.94
CA ARG A 93 -17.57 5.13 5.92
C ARG A 93 -16.28 4.73 6.63
N SER A 94 -15.16 4.69 5.92
CA SER A 94 -13.86 4.37 6.51
C SER A 94 -13.39 5.46 7.47
N ILE A 95 -13.58 6.73 7.12
CA ILE A 95 -13.32 7.87 8.01
C ILE A 95 -14.21 7.80 9.25
N GLU A 96 -15.49 7.45 9.11
CA GLU A 96 -16.43 7.28 10.22
C GLU A 96 -16.08 6.10 11.14
N ILE A 97 -15.52 5.01 10.59
CA ILE A 97 -14.99 3.88 11.36
C ILE A 97 -13.79 4.31 12.21
N GLY A 98 -13.02 5.32 11.75
CA GLY A 98 -11.87 5.88 12.45
C GLY A 98 -10.53 5.60 11.79
N PHE A 99 -10.51 5.31 10.49
CA PHE A 99 -9.26 5.17 9.75
C PHE A 99 -8.45 6.47 9.78
N PRO A 100 -7.16 6.42 10.16
CA PRO A 100 -6.30 7.60 10.18
C PRO A 100 -5.78 7.98 8.79
N SER A 101 -5.99 7.10 7.81
CA SER A 101 -5.59 7.31 6.41
C SER A 101 -6.50 6.57 5.45
N VAL A 102 -6.82 7.22 4.32
CA VAL A 102 -7.69 6.67 3.28
C VAL A 102 -7.16 7.01 1.89
N MET A 103 -7.40 6.11 0.94
CA MET A 103 -7.21 6.36 -0.48
C MET A 103 -8.57 6.43 -1.19
N TYR A 104 -8.75 7.45 -2.03
CA TYR A 104 -9.79 7.43 -3.05
C TYR A 104 -9.14 7.11 -4.40
N ASP A 105 -9.57 6.01 -4.99
CA ASP A 105 -9.12 5.56 -6.32
C ASP A 105 -10.09 6.00 -7.40
N GLY A 106 -9.84 7.18 -7.95
CA GLY A 106 -10.54 7.74 -9.11
C GLY A 106 -9.78 7.56 -10.42
N SER A 107 -8.71 6.76 -10.46
CA SER A 107 -7.78 6.61 -11.58
C SER A 107 -8.44 6.15 -12.90
N ARG A 108 -9.57 5.44 -12.81
CA ARG A 108 -10.38 4.99 -13.98
C ARG A 108 -11.50 5.96 -14.37
N LYS A 109 -11.62 7.09 -13.68
CA LYS A 109 -12.57 8.16 -14.02
C LYS A 109 -11.91 9.20 -14.92
N SER A 110 -12.71 10.11 -15.48
CA SER A 110 -12.14 11.29 -16.11
C SER A 110 -11.33 12.10 -15.10
N TYR A 111 -10.31 12.83 -15.54
CA TYR A 111 -9.52 13.72 -14.67
C TYR A 111 -10.42 14.66 -13.86
N ALA A 112 -11.40 15.30 -14.52
CA ALA A 112 -12.33 16.22 -13.86
C ALA A 112 -13.20 15.54 -12.79
N ASP A 113 -13.64 14.30 -13.01
CA ASP A 113 -14.42 13.53 -12.04
C ASP A 113 -13.57 13.07 -10.86
N ASN A 114 -12.32 12.65 -11.13
CA ASN A 114 -11.36 12.30 -10.09
C ASN A 114 -11.10 13.51 -9.19
N VAL A 115 -10.73 14.66 -9.76
CA VAL A 115 -10.48 15.91 -9.03
C VAL A 115 -11.73 16.33 -8.22
N ARG A 116 -12.91 16.30 -8.85
CA ARG A 116 -14.16 16.71 -8.19
C ARG A 116 -14.46 15.85 -6.95
N THR A 117 -14.30 14.53 -7.06
CA THR A 117 -14.57 13.62 -5.94
C THR A 117 -13.46 13.71 -4.90
N MET A 118 -12.21 13.79 -5.33
CA MET A 118 -11.07 13.94 -4.42
C MET A 118 -11.17 15.21 -3.56
N LYS A 119 -11.60 16.33 -4.12
CA LYS A 119 -11.85 17.55 -3.34
C LYS A 119 -12.86 17.34 -2.21
N LYS A 120 -13.91 16.55 -2.44
CA LYS A 120 -14.90 16.21 -1.40
C LYS A 120 -14.28 15.31 -0.32
N VAL A 121 -13.50 14.30 -0.74
CA VAL A 121 -12.77 13.41 0.17
C VAL A 121 -11.82 14.19 1.06
N VAL A 122 -10.98 15.04 0.48
CA VAL A 122 -10.01 15.86 1.23
C VAL A 122 -10.72 16.82 2.18
N ALA A 123 -11.81 17.45 1.76
CA ALA A 123 -12.59 18.33 2.62
C ALA A 123 -13.13 17.58 3.86
N LEU A 124 -13.69 16.39 3.67
CA LEU A 124 -14.16 15.55 4.77
C LEU A 124 -13.02 15.08 5.67
N ALA A 125 -11.97 14.54 5.10
CA ALA A 125 -10.81 13.99 5.81
C ALA A 125 -10.13 15.05 6.71
N ARG A 126 -9.98 16.27 6.23
CA ARG A 126 -9.42 17.40 7.00
C ARG A 126 -10.19 17.70 8.29
N THR A 127 -11.52 17.53 8.30
CA THR A 127 -12.33 17.75 9.52
C THR A 127 -12.06 16.72 10.61
N ARG A 128 -11.39 15.62 10.27
CA ARG A 128 -11.10 14.49 11.17
C ARG A 128 -9.60 14.23 11.34
N GLY A 129 -8.73 15.04 10.73
CA GLY A 129 -7.28 14.84 10.77
C GLY A 129 -6.82 13.54 10.07
N VAL A 130 -7.54 13.13 9.02
CA VAL A 130 -7.26 11.89 8.26
C VAL A 130 -6.38 12.22 7.05
N SER A 131 -5.31 11.45 6.86
CA SER A 131 -4.43 11.55 5.67
C SER A 131 -5.13 11.02 4.43
N VAL A 132 -4.95 11.69 3.28
CA VAL A 132 -5.57 11.30 2.02
C VAL A 132 -4.53 10.98 0.96
N GLN A 133 -4.64 9.79 0.37
CA GLN A 133 -3.91 9.39 -0.82
C GLN A 133 -4.81 9.52 -2.06
N GLY A 134 -4.27 10.14 -3.11
CA GLY A 134 -4.87 10.14 -4.44
C GLY A 134 -4.13 9.23 -5.39
N GLU A 135 -4.74 8.91 -6.52
CA GLU A 135 -4.11 8.19 -7.63
C GLU A 135 -4.35 8.91 -8.94
N LEU A 136 -3.29 9.05 -9.72
CA LEU A 136 -3.32 9.57 -11.09
C LEU A 136 -2.49 8.69 -12.02
N GLY A 137 -3.03 8.42 -13.21
CA GLY A 137 -2.70 7.24 -13.97
C GLY A 137 -3.42 6.04 -13.36
N SER A 138 -3.34 4.87 -13.94
CA SER A 138 -3.97 3.67 -13.38
C SER A 138 -3.03 2.47 -13.47
N VAL A 139 -3.05 1.63 -12.44
CA VAL A 139 -2.29 0.39 -12.41
C VAL A 139 -3.25 -0.77 -12.72
N PRO A 140 -3.18 -1.35 -13.94
CA PRO A 140 -4.11 -2.40 -14.34
C PRO A 140 -3.85 -3.71 -13.58
N TYR A 141 -4.89 -4.56 -13.50
CA TYR A 141 -4.75 -5.92 -13.04
C TYR A 141 -4.35 -6.85 -14.20
N LEU A 142 -3.43 -7.77 -13.95
CA LEU A 142 -3.12 -8.83 -14.90
C LEU A 142 -4.39 -9.65 -15.19
N GLY A 143 -4.71 -9.84 -16.45
CA GLY A 143 -5.95 -10.46 -16.92
C GLY A 143 -7.05 -9.47 -17.31
N GLU A 144 -6.93 -8.18 -16.99
CA GLU A 144 -7.81 -7.12 -17.49
C GLU A 144 -7.30 -6.51 -18.81
N ILE A 145 -6.03 -6.74 -19.15
CA ILE A 145 -5.38 -6.17 -20.33
C ILE A 145 -4.74 -7.27 -21.17
N SER A 146 -4.80 -7.12 -22.51
CA SER A 146 -3.96 -7.88 -23.44
C SER A 146 -2.58 -7.25 -23.47
N MET A 147 -1.54 -8.00 -23.10
CA MET A 147 -0.16 -7.49 -23.04
C MET A 147 0.43 -7.20 -24.42
N GLU A 148 -0.13 -7.79 -25.48
CA GLU A 148 0.37 -7.62 -26.85
C GLU A 148 -0.01 -6.30 -27.49
N ASP A 149 -1.15 -5.69 -27.03
CA ASP A 149 -1.75 -4.51 -27.64
C ASP A 149 -1.87 -3.30 -26.69
N VAL A 150 -1.22 -3.34 -25.51
CA VAL A 150 -1.35 -2.26 -24.52
C VAL A 150 -0.53 -1.04 -24.91
N ASP A 151 -1.18 0.09 -25.10
CA ASP A 151 -0.49 1.39 -25.00
C ASP A 151 -0.35 1.78 -23.52
N TRP A 152 0.82 1.51 -22.96
CA TRP A 152 1.13 1.86 -21.57
C TRP A 152 1.01 3.35 -21.26
N ASN A 153 1.15 4.24 -22.26
CA ASN A 153 1.03 5.67 -22.03
C ASN A 153 -0.37 6.09 -21.56
N GLU A 154 -1.40 5.36 -21.96
CA GLU A 154 -2.78 5.62 -21.50
C GLU A 154 -2.97 5.36 -20.00
N TYR A 155 -2.11 4.50 -19.41
CA TYR A 155 -2.17 4.15 -18.01
C TYR A 155 -1.22 4.96 -17.13
N MET A 156 -0.14 5.49 -17.72
CA MET A 156 0.92 6.15 -16.95
C MET A 156 0.52 7.57 -16.51
N THR A 157 1.07 7.97 -15.37
CA THR A 157 0.86 9.31 -14.81
C THR A 157 1.50 10.36 -15.69
N ASP A 158 0.73 11.35 -16.12
CA ASP A 158 1.24 12.55 -16.77
C ASP A 158 1.82 13.52 -15.73
N PRO A 159 3.10 13.97 -15.86
CA PRO A 159 3.74 14.82 -14.86
C PRO A 159 3.09 16.20 -14.68
N GLU A 160 2.53 16.80 -15.73
CA GLU A 160 1.87 18.10 -15.63
C GLU A 160 0.50 17.97 -14.97
N GLN A 161 -0.24 16.92 -15.34
CA GLN A 161 -1.50 16.62 -14.67
C GLN A 161 -1.28 16.25 -13.18
N ALA A 162 -0.17 15.60 -12.82
CA ALA A 162 0.15 15.28 -11.42
C ALA A 162 0.34 16.55 -10.58
N GLU A 163 1.04 17.56 -11.09
CA GLU A 163 1.22 18.85 -10.44
C GLU A 163 -0.14 19.56 -10.24
N ASP A 164 -0.95 19.62 -11.30
CA ASP A 164 -2.28 20.22 -11.26
C ASP A 164 -3.20 19.47 -10.29
N PHE A 165 -3.20 18.14 -10.32
CA PHE A 165 -4.03 17.31 -9.44
C PHE A 165 -3.71 17.56 -7.97
N VAL A 166 -2.44 17.57 -7.60
CA VAL A 166 -1.99 17.84 -6.23
C VAL A 166 -2.39 19.25 -5.80
N ARG A 167 -2.15 20.26 -6.64
CA ARG A 167 -2.51 21.65 -6.38
C ARG A 167 -4.02 21.82 -6.20
N GLU A 168 -4.82 21.19 -7.05
CA GLU A 168 -6.27 21.33 -7.03
C GLU A 168 -6.95 20.57 -5.90
N THR A 169 -6.46 19.38 -5.57
CA THR A 169 -7.11 18.49 -4.62
C THR A 169 -6.59 18.64 -3.20
N GLY A 170 -5.30 18.94 -3.05
CA GLY A 170 -4.62 19.04 -1.76
C GLY A 170 -4.49 17.69 -1.05
N VAL A 171 -4.31 16.59 -1.78
CA VAL A 171 -3.97 15.27 -1.22
C VAL A 171 -2.65 15.30 -0.47
N ASP A 172 -2.45 14.37 0.46
CA ASP A 172 -1.24 14.28 1.27
C ASP A 172 -0.16 13.39 0.64
N THR A 173 -0.56 12.40 -0.17
CA THR A 173 0.33 11.49 -0.90
C THR A 173 -0.27 11.15 -2.27
N LEU A 174 0.56 10.82 -3.26
CA LEU A 174 0.12 10.50 -4.61
C LEU A 174 0.62 9.13 -5.06
N ALA A 175 -0.30 8.23 -5.39
CA ALA A 175 0.00 7.00 -6.11
C ALA A 175 0.18 7.31 -7.60
N VAL A 176 1.29 6.80 -8.16
CA VAL A 176 1.70 7.04 -9.54
C VAL A 176 1.83 5.75 -10.32
N ALA A 177 1.49 5.79 -11.60
CA ALA A 177 1.64 4.69 -12.54
C ALA A 177 2.81 4.98 -13.50
N ILE A 178 3.75 4.06 -13.56
CA ILE A 178 4.98 4.13 -14.37
C ILE A 178 5.17 2.87 -15.22
N GLY A 179 4.08 2.24 -15.64
CA GLY A 179 4.11 0.98 -16.39
C GLY A 179 4.14 -0.26 -15.49
N THR A 180 3.68 -0.15 -14.24
CA THR A 180 3.48 -1.30 -13.33
C THR A 180 2.10 -1.93 -13.51
N ALA A 181 1.94 -3.18 -13.05
CA ALA A 181 0.66 -3.88 -13.02
C ALA A 181 0.48 -4.66 -11.72
N HIS A 182 -0.75 -4.78 -11.23
CA HIS A 182 -1.05 -5.60 -10.06
C HIS A 182 -0.90 -7.10 -10.35
N GLY A 183 -0.24 -7.82 -9.46
CA GLY A 183 0.02 -9.26 -9.57
C GLY A 183 1.50 -9.57 -9.79
N PHE A 184 1.82 -10.88 -10.00
CA PHE A 184 3.15 -11.32 -10.42
C PHE A 184 3.21 -11.37 -11.93
N PHE A 185 4.12 -10.62 -12.52
CA PHE A 185 4.26 -10.54 -13.96
C PHE A 185 5.72 -10.79 -14.37
N ARG A 186 5.94 -11.85 -15.16
CA ARG A 186 7.29 -12.30 -15.52
C ARG A 186 7.90 -11.58 -16.72
N GLU A 187 7.07 -11.02 -17.59
CA GLU A 187 7.48 -10.43 -18.88
C GLU A 187 7.22 -8.93 -18.94
N ARG A 188 7.45 -8.25 -17.81
CA ARG A 188 7.24 -6.82 -17.69
C ARG A 188 8.34 -6.05 -18.41
N SER A 189 7.94 -5.06 -19.22
CA SER A 189 8.86 -4.02 -19.69
C SER A 189 9.46 -3.24 -18.52
N GLU A 190 10.59 -2.55 -18.73
CA GLU A 190 11.14 -1.67 -17.69
C GLU A 190 10.15 -0.56 -17.35
N PRO A 191 10.07 -0.16 -16.06
CA PRO A 191 9.29 0.99 -15.64
C PRO A 191 9.81 2.27 -16.31
N ASP A 192 8.93 3.24 -16.54
CA ASP A 192 9.31 4.56 -17.05
C ASP A 192 9.94 5.41 -15.92
N TYR A 193 11.24 5.22 -15.71
CA TYR A 193 12.01 5.92 -14.68
C TYR A 193 12.13 7.43 -14.96
N GLU A 194 12.17 7.85 -16.23
CA GLU A 194 12.25 9.26 -16.59
C GLU A 194 10.94 9.98 -16.28
N ARG A 195 9.82 9.34 -16.53
CA ARG A 195 8.48 9.81 -16.13
C ARG A 195 8.39 9.97 -14.63
N LEU A 196 8.84 8.97 -13.85
CA LEU A 196 8.89 9.07 -12.39
C LEU A 196 9.70 10.28 -11.94
N SER A 197 10.88 10.47 -12.51
CA SER A 197 11.73 11.63 -12.21
C SER A 197 11.06 12.96 -12.57
N ALA A 198 10.31 13.00 -13.68
CA ALA A 198 9.57 14.19 -14.10
C ALA A 198 8.42 14.51 -13.14
N VAL A 199 7.68 13.49 -12.67
CA VAL A 199 6.64 13.66 -11.64
C VAL A 199 7.27 14.13 -10.32
N ALA A 200 8.34 13.48 -9.83
CA ALA A 200 8.98 13.83 -8.57
C ALA A 200 9.57 15.25 -8.55
N LYS A 201 9.95 15.80 -9.69
CA LYS A 201 10.40 17.20 -9.79
C LYS A 201 9.27 18.21 -9.64
N ARG A 202 8.04 17.84 -10.01
CA ARG A 202 6.86 18.72 -10.00
C ARG A 202 6.03 18.57 -8.73
N VAL A 203 6.03 17.38 -8.12
CA VAL A 203 5.23 17.02 -6.97
C VAL A 203 6.14 16.87 -5.74
N SER A 204 5.96 17.74 -4.75
CA SER A 204 6.80 17.76 -3.54
C SER A 204 6.37 16.77 -2.47
N LEU A 205 5.15 16.23 -2.55
CA LEU A 205 4.64 15.28 -1.55
C LEU A 205 5.13 13.83 -1.82
N PRO A 206 5.06 12.94 -0.82
CA PRO A 206 5.50 11.55 -0.96
C PRO A 206 4.77 10.80 -2.07
N LEU A 207 5.52 10.08 -2.89
CA LEU A 207 5.00 9.24 -3.98
C LEU A 207 4.86 7.79 -3.53
N VAL A 208 3.78 7.14 -3.99
CA VAL A 208 3.43 5.75 -3.69
C VAL A 208 3.45 4.93 -4.97
N LEU A 209 4.02 3.72 -4.92
CA LEU A 209 4.05 2.81 -6.07
C LEU A 209 3.23 1.55 -5.80
N HIS A 210 2.30 1.26 -6.72
CA HIS A 210 1.52 0.04 -6.77
C HIS A 210 2.09 -0.95 -7.81
N GLY A 211 1.73 -2.23 -7.70
CA GLY A 211 2.08 -3.24 -8.70
C GLY A 211 3.56 -3.64 -8.75
N ALA A 212 4.31 -3.47 -7.65
CA ALA A 212 5.74 -3.81 -7.56
C ALA A 212 6.04 -4.94 -6.56
N SER A 213 5.06 -5.78 -6.23
CA SER A 213 5.19 -6.83 -5.21
C SER A 213 6.26 -7.89 -5.53
N ASP A 214 6.57 -8.11 -6.81
CA ASP A 214 7.54 -9.09 -7.31
C ASP A 214 8.91 -8.49 -7.69
N TRP A 215 9.10 -7.19 -7.49
CA TRP A 215 10.34 -6.52 -7.89
C TRP A 215 11.54 -6.95 -7.06
N GLU A 216 12.69 -7.02 -7.74
CA GLU A 216 13.99 -7.25 -7.14
C GLU A 216 14.61 -5.94 -6.60
N SER A 217 15.64 -6.08 -5.79
CA SER A 217 16.26 -4.97 -5.03
C SER A 217 16.72 -3.80 -5.90
N ASP A 218 17.27 -4.07 -7.08
CA ASP A 218 17.83 -3.02 -7.95
C ASP A 218 16.74 -2.08 -8.46
N ARG A 219 15.61 -2.63 -8.93
CA ARG A 219 14.45 -1.82 -9.36
C ARG A 219 13.84 -1.03 -8.21
N VAL A 220 13.76 -1.65 -7.03
CA VAL A 220 13.25 -0.99 -5.82
C VAL A 220 14.16 0.18 -5.43
N THR A 221 15.46 -0.03 -5.39
CA THR A 221 16.44 1.01 -5.07
C THR A 221 16.36 2.16 -6.07
N GLU A 222 16.27 1.86 -7.36
CA GLU A 222 16.20 2.87 -8.42
C GLU A 222 15.00 3.80 -8.24
N VAL A 223 13.80 3.28 -7.98
CA VAL A 223 12.61 4.13 -7.82
C VAL A 223 12.60 4.88 -6.48
N ILE A 224 13.19 4.34 -5.41
CA ILE A 224 13.37 5.07 -4.15
C ILE A 224 14.26 6.29 -4.38
N THR A 225 15.37 6.13 -5.08
CA THR A 225 16.28 7.27 -5.38
C THR A 225 15.62 8.33 -6.25
N ARG A 226 14.55 7.97 -6.96
CA ARG A 226 13.75 8.87 -7.80
C ARG A 226 12.49 9.42 -7.12
N GLY A 227 12.30 9.15 -5.81
CA GLY A 227 11.26 9.80 -5.00
C GLY A 227 10.13 8.91 -4.51
N ILE A 228 10.12 7.61 -4.81
CA ILE A 228 9.13 6.70 -4.21
C ILE A 228 9.42 6.53 -2.72
N SER A 229 8.40 6.74 -1.91
CA SER A 229 8.45 6.69 -0.44
C SER A 229 7.56 5.59 0.15
N CYS A 230 6.77 4.89 -0.69
CA CYS A 230 5.90 3.81 -0.26
C CYS A 230 5.71 2.78 -1.37
N PHE A 231 5.63 1.50 -0.97
CA PHE A 231 5.25 0.39 -1.84
C PHE A 231 4.03 -0.34 -1.31
N ASN A 232 2.99 -0.49 -2.14
CA ASN A 232 1.86 -1.36 -1.82
C ASN A 232 2.18 -2.82 -2.15
N VAL A 233 1.99 -3.71 -1.16
CA VAL A 233 2.35 -5.13 -1.24
C VAL A 233 1.17 -5.99 -0.80
N ASP A 234 0.44 -6.56 -1.75
CA ASP A 234 -0.66 -7.52 -1.52
C ASP A 234 -0.27 -8.94 -1.95
N THR A 235 0.07 -9.11 -3.24
CA THR A 235 0.28 -10.44 -3.83
C THR A 235 1.38 -11.22 -3.13
N ALA A 236 2.49 -10.60 -2.74
CA ALA A 236 3.56 -11.27 -2.02
C ALA A 236 3.11 -11.78 -0.63
N VAL A 237 2.29 -11.01 0.09
CA VAL A 237 1.71 -11.41 1.38
C VAL A 237 0.82 -12.64 1.21
N ARG A 238 -0.11 -12.59 0.23
CA ARG A 238 -1.03 -13.71 -0.04
C ARG A 238 -0.31 -14.98 -0.45
N LEU A 239 0.69 -14.89 -1.32
CA LEU A 239 1.44 -16.06 -1.79
C LEU A 239 2.30 -16.67 -0.68
N ALA A 240 2.91 -15.85 0.18
CA ALA A 240 3.64 -16.34 1.34
C ALA A 240 2.70 -17.10 2.31
N PHE A 241 1.51 -16.55 2.56
CA PHE A 241 0.50 -17.19 3.40
C PHE A 241 0.07 -18.56 2.84
N ILE A 242 -0.31 -18.60 1.55
CA ILE A 242 -0.70 -19.84 0.87
C ILE A 242 0.46 -20.84 0.83
N GLY A 243 1.69 -20.38 0.59
CA GLY A 243 2.89 -21.21 0.59
C GLY A 243 3.11 -21.88 1.95
N GLY A 244 2.96 -21.13 3.04
CA GLY A 244 3.05 -21.66 4.40
C GLY A 244 1.99 -22.70 4.73
N LEU A 245 0.73 -22.48 4.27
CA LEU A 245 -0.33 -23.49 4.38
C LEU A 245 0.00 -24.77 3.63
N ARG A 246 0.39 -24.66 2.37
CA ARG A 246 0.75 -25.84 1.56
C ARG A 246 1.88 -26.64 2.20
N LYS A 247 2.94 -25.97 2.63
CA LYS A 247 4.11 -26.61 3.23
C LYS A 247 3.76 -27.47 4.45
N ILE A 248 2.90 -26.99 5.36
CA ILE A 248 2.52 -27.76 6.54
C ILE A 248 1.52 -28.88 6.19
N LEU A 249 0.54 -28.62 5.32
CA LEU A 249 -0.47 -29.59 4.93
C LEU A 249 0.13 -30.74 4.10
N ASP A 250 1.13 -30.46 3.25
CA ASP A 250 1.81 -31.49 2.45
C ASP A 250 2.81 -32.32 3.27
N SER A 251 3.26 -31.81 4.44
CA SER A 251 4.30 -32.45 5.25
C SER A 251 3.81 -33.12 6.53
N SER A 252 2.52 -32.97 6.90
CA SER A 252 1.97 -33.48 8.15
C SER A 252 0.46 -33.67 8.10
N ASP A 253 -0.06 -34.56 8.95
CA ASP A 253 -1.49 -34.75 9.21
C ASP A 253 -1.97 -33.85 10.38
N GLU A 254 -1.35 -32.67 10.57
CA GLU A 254 -1.72 -31.75 11.65
C GLU A 254 -3.15 -31.23 11.47
N THR A 255 -3.92 -31.22 12.55
CA THR A 255 -5.32 -30.77 12.58
C THR A 255 -5.54 -29.57 13.48
N ASP A 256 -4.55 -29.18 14.29
CA ASP A 256 -4.64 -27.98 15.11
C ASP A 256 -4.48 -26.73 14.22
N LEU A 257 -5.58 -26.01 14.05
CA LEU A 257 -5.60 -24.78 13.23
C LEU A 257 -4.58 -23.73 13.70
N ARG A 258 -4.26 -23.68 15.01
CA ARG A 258 -3.25 -22.74 15.52
C ARG A 258 -1.86 -23.04 14.98
N LYS A 259 -1.53 -24.32 14.77
CA LYS A 259 -0.25 -24.74 14.18
C LYS A 259 -0.24 -24.54 12.67
N ILE A 260 -1.33 -24.92 12.00
CA ILE A 260 -1.48 -24.76 10.53
C ILE A 260 -1.40 -23.27 10.14
N LEU A 261 -2.24 -22.44 10.75
CA LEU A 261 -2.27 -21.01 10.49
C LEU A 261 -1.01 -20.29 11.02
N GLY A 262 -0.41 -20.83 12.10
CA GLY A 262 0.88 -20.37 12.63
C GLY A 262 2.03 -20.56 11.66
N ALA A 263 2.05 -21.65 10.89
CA ALA A 263 3.03 -21.87 9.81
C ALA A 263 2.86 -20.84 8.68
N ALA A 264 1.62 -20.60 8.26
CA ALA A 264 1.31 -19.57 7.26
C ALA A 264 1.71 -18.17 7.73
N ARG A 265 1.41 -17.81 9.00
CA ARG A 265 1.82 -16.56 9.63
C ARG A 265 3.34 -16.39 9.62
N LYS A 266 4.10 -17.45 9.92
CA LYS A 266 5.57 -17.41 9.93
C LYS A 266 6.12 -17.07 8.54
N GLU A 267 5.72 -17.79 7.50
CA GLU A 267 6.17 -17.55 6.13
C GLU A 267 5.79 -16.13 5.65
N THR A 268 4.58 -15.67 6.02
CA THR A 268 4.13 -14.31 5.72
C THR A 268 5.01 -13.26 6.40
N ARG A 269 5.33 -13.45 7.68
CA ARG A 269 6.21 -12.55 8.43
C ARG A 269 7.58 -12.44 7.78
N GLU A 270 8.19 -13.58 7.43
CA GLU A 270 9.50 -13.62 6.76
C GLU A 270 9.49 -12.89 5.41
N ALA A 271 8.40 -13.04 4.64
CA ALA A 271 8.23 -12.31 3.38
C ALA A 271 8.12 -10.79 3.59
N VAL A 272 7.36 -10.36 4.60
CA VAL A 272 7.22 -8.94 4.96
C VAL A 272 8.57 -8.36 5.44
N GLN A 273 9.31 -9.06 6.29
CA GLN A 273 10.66 -8.65 6.73
C GLN A 273 11.62 -8.46 5.54
N LYS A 274 11.61 -9.43 4.60
CA LYS A 274 12.42 -9.32 3.38
C LYS A 274 12.10 -8.05 2.61
N LYS A 275 10.83 -7.69 2.48
CA LYS A 275 10.42 -6.45 1.82
C LYS A 275 10.82 -5.20 2.60
N MET A 276 10.69 -5.17 3.92
CA MET A 276 11.14 -4.05 4.75
C MET A 276 12.64 -3.78 4.61
N ARG A 277 13.47 -4.84 4.60
CA ARG A 277 14.91 -4.73 4.33
C ARG A 277 15.19 -4.18 2.94
N MET A 278 14.48 -4.69 1.93
CA MET A 278 14.60 -4.26 0.54
C MET A 278 14.21 -2.78 0.35
N PHE A 279 13.21 -2.30 1.09
CA PHE A 279 12.76 -0.90 1.06
C PHE A 279 13.64 0.05 1.88
N GLY A 280 14.63 -0.48 2.60
CA GLY A 280 15.51 0.29 3.47
C GLY A 280 14.83 0.83 4.73
N SER A 281 13.64 0.30 5.10
CA SER A 281 12.89 0.75 6.27
C SER A 281 13.27 0.04 7.57
N SER A 282 14.01 -1.07 7.53
CA SER A 282 14.52 -1.76 8.72
C SER A 282 15.42 -0.83 9.54
N GLY A 283 15.17 -0.77 10.86
CA GLY A 283 15.89 0.11 11.78
C GLY A 283 15.49 1.60 11.72
N LYS A 284 14.40 1.93 11.01
CA LYS A 284 13.92 3.32 10.87
C LYS A 284 12.78 3.71 11.81
N ALA A 285 12.39 2.83 12.72
CA ALA A 285 11.45 3.15 13.79
C ALA A 285 12.16 3.89 14.93
N GLY A 286 12.30 5.21 14.80
CA GLY A 286 12.78 6.11 15.85
C GLY A 286 14.23 5.96 16.24
#